data_d32eaa2c983500615b3757a3842e46e5
#
_entry.id   d32eaa2c983500615b3757a3842e46e5
#
_cell.length_a   1.000
_cell.length_b   1.000
_cell.length_c   1.000
_cell.angle_alpha   90.00
_cell.angle_beta   90.00
_cell.angle_gamma   90.00
#
_symmetry.space_group_name_H-M   'P 1'
#
loop_
_entity.id
_entity.type
_entity.pdbx_description
1 polymer ?
#
loop_
_entity_poly.entity_id
_entity_poly.type
_entity_poly.pdbx_seq_one_letter_code
_entity_poly.pdbx_strand_id
1 'polypeptide(L)'
;MKRMIRMAAGFISAPFRKAGNLIKQPFAAFYEKHQSKITKTVDVCNKYSLLLHGIWSMILEFMIESFSRHSILEGIKFVAESPLVFLYNSLLIFMTLMIVYLFRRRAVLRLAISAIWVYGGYMNGTVLSNRVTPFTAQDIKLLEDLADILDKYMSPDKLLMNVLLVVGAIAILYLLWKRGPKYQGKIHYVRNLAGFLAVVGIFAGSTVLALENRVISSYFGNIAFAYQDYGFPYCFSCTLVGTGMNKPYGYDEELIDEMTDWEEEVSENLPNIILCSWNLFLMYRLWNI
;
A
#
# COMPACT_ATOMS: atom_id res chain seq x y z
N MET A 1 23.03 -8.83 -41.23
CA MET A 1 22.03 -8.60 -40.17
C MET A 1 22.61 -8.67 -38.75
N LYS A 2 23.25 -9.79 -38.30
CA LYS A 2 23.83 -9.89 -36.93
C LYS A 2 24.91 -8.84 -36.59
N ARG A 3 25.68 -8.36 -37.58
CA ARG A 3 26.73 -7.33 -37.38
C ARG A 3 26.17 -5.93 -37.19
N MET A 4 25.06 -5.60 -37.87
CA MET A 4 24.35 -4.31 -37.70
C MET A 4 23.64 -4.22 -36.35
N ILE A 5 23.03 -5.33 -35.88
CA ILE A 5 22.38 -5.38 -34.55
C ILE A 5 23.40 -5.20 -33.43
N ARG A 6 24.63 -5.77 -33.57
CA ARG A 6 25.71 -5.55 -32.58
C ARG A 6 26.25 -4.12 -32.59
N MET A 7 26.32 -3.46 -33.76
CA MET A 7 26.74 -2.04 -33.84
C MET A 7 25.68 -1.12 -33.26
N ALA A 8 24.36 -1.34 -33.52
CA ALA A 8 23.30 -0.57 -32.95
C ALA A 8 23.20 -0.75 -31.42
N ALA A 9 23.37 -1.97 -30.93
CA ALA A 9 23.42 -2.24 -29.48
C ALA A 9 24.66 -1.59 -28.82
N GLY A 10 25.77 -1.49 -29.50
CA GLY A 10 26.97 -0.77 -29.05
C GLY A 10 26.78 0.75 -28.99
N PHE A 11 26.07 1.32 -29.96
CA PHE A 11 25.79 2.76 -30.00
C PHE A 11 24.83 3.21 -28.93
N ILE A 12 23.81 2.40 -28.61
CA ILE A 12 22.84 2.69 -27.53
C ILE A 12 23.47 2.47 -26.14
N SER A 13 24.36 1.50 -25.96
CA SER A 13 24.99 1.19 -24.69
C SER A 13 26.16 2.11 -24.30
N ALA A 14 26.82 2.75 -25.28
CA ALA A 14 28.00 3.59 -25.05
C ALA A 14 27.68 4.86 -24.18
N PRO A 15 26.63 5.65 -24.43
CA PRO A 15 26.31 6.81 -23.57
C PRO A 15 25.90 6.38 -22.17
N PHE A 16 25.18 5.26 -22.02
CA PHE A 16 24.81 4.73 -20.69
C PHE A 16 26.01 4.18 -19.90
N ARG A 17 27.04 3.62 -20.60
CA ARG A 17 28.29 3.22 -19.94
C ARG A 17 29.13 4.44 -19.51
N LYS A 18 29.19 5.50 -20.32
CA LYS A 18 29.90 6.74 -19.96
C LYS A 18 29.21 7.46 -18.79
N ALA A 19 27.89 7.63 -18.83
CA ALA A 19 27.13 8.19 -17.73
C ALA A 19 27.25 7.36 -16.44
N GLY A 20 27.23 6.03 -16.55
CA GLY A 20 27.47 5.13 -15.42
C GLY A 20 28.85 5.25 -14.80
N ASN A 21 29.89 5.57 -15.58
CA ASN A 21 31.26 5.75 -15.09
C ASN A 21 31.47 7.17 -14.50
N LEU A 22 30.82 8.19 -15.04
CA LEU A 22 30.83 9.55 -14.47
C LEU A 22 30.22 9.60 -13.06
N ILE A 23 29.20 8.78 -12.77
CA ILE A 23 28.57 8.68 -11.44
C ILE A 23 29.39 7.76 -10.51
N LYS A 24 30.09 6.75 -11.05
CA LYS A 24 30.86 5.81 -10.23
C LYS A 24 32.08 6.42 -9.55
N GLN A 25 32.82 7.29 -10.22
CA GLN A 25 34.07 7.86 -9.70
C GLN A 25 33.85 8.75 -8.46
N PRO A 26 32.95 9.76 -8.45
CA PRO A 26 32.73 10.58 -7.27
C PRO A 26 32.11 9.77 -6.11
N PHE A 27 31.29 8.75 -6.40
CA PHE A 27 30.69 7.91 -5.38
C PHE A 27 31.72 6.95 -4.73
N ALA A 28 32.65 6.40 -5.51
CA ALA A 28 33.73 5.56 -4.99
C ALA A 28 34.70 6.39 -4.14
N ALA A 29 35.12 7.56 -4.59
CA ALA A 29 35.99 8.46 -3.85
C ALA A 29 35.33 8.97 -2.56
N PHE A 30 34.04 9.30 -2.59
CA PHE A 30 33.27 9.66 -1.40
C PHE A 30 33.18 8.48 -0.40
N TYR A 31 32.94 7.26 -0.91
CA TYR A 31 32.86 6.06 -0.09
C TYR A 31 34.18 5.75 0.57
N GLU A 32 35.30 5.75 -0.17
CA GLU A 32 36.66 5.53 0.38
C GLU A 32 37.01 6.57 1.46
N LYS A 33 36.76 7.85 1.16
CA LYS A 33 37.03 8.95 2.11
C LYS A 33 36.24 8.83 3.42
N HIS A 34 35.04 8.27 3.39
CA HIS A 34 34.15 8.18 4.55
C HIS A 34 33.95 6.74 5.06
N GLN A 35 34.69 5.78 4.55
CA GLN A 35 34.52 4.35 4.83
C GLN A 35 34.48 4.05 6.35
N SER A 36 35.39 4.61 7.13
CA SER A 36 35.43 4.38 8.58
C SER A 36 34.19 4.91 9.31
N LYS A 37 33.67 6.08 8.91
CA LYS A 37 32.44 6.65 9.46
C LYS A 37 31.21 5.82 9.04
N ILE A 38 31.16 5.45 7.77
CA ILE A 38 30.06 4.62 7.22
C ILE A 38 30.01 3.27 7.95
N THR A 39 31.14 2.60 8.14
CA THR A 39 31.20 1.31 8.81
C THR A 39 30.71 1.44 10.27
N LYS A 40 31.20 2.44 11.03
CA LYS A 40 30.71 2.70 12.39
C LYS A 40 29.21 2.97 12.45
N THR A 41 28.70 3.78 11.53
CA THR A 41 27.25 4.06 11.44
C THR A 41 26.44 2.80 11.12
N VAL A 42 26.92 1.97 10.20
CA VAL A 42 26.29 0.69 9.87
C VAL A 42 26.27 -0.25 11.06
N ASP A 43 27.35 -0.32 11.84
CA ASP A 43 27.42 -1.15 13.04
C ASP A 43 26.45 -0.68 14.12
N VAL A 44 26.33 0.63 14.34
CA VAL A 44 25.33 1.21 15.25
C VAL A 44 23.92 0.94 14.73
N CYS A 45 23.65 1.14 13.44
CA CYS A 45 22.36 0.82 12.84
C CYS A 45 22.01 -0.67 12.95
N ASN A 46 22.98 -1.56 12.83
CA ASN A 46 22.76 -2.99 13.02
C ASN A 46 22.45 -3.33 14.46
N LYS A 47 23.12 -2.70 15.42
CA LYS A 47 22.89 -2.90 16.87
C LYS A 47 21.49 -2.49 17.29
N TYR A 48 21.02 -1.35 16.81
CA TYR A 48 19.70 -0.80 17.12
C TYR A 48 18.67 -1.04 16.00
N SER A 49 18.89 -2.06 15.20
CA SER A 49 18.13 -2.31 13.98
C SER A 49 16.61 -2.42 14.20
N LEU A 50 16.17 -3.07 15.28
CA LEU A 50 14.74 -3.19 15.60
C LEU A 50 14.12 -1.86 16.04
N LEU A 51 14.83 -1.10 16.87
CA LEU A 51 14.37 0.22 17.30
C LEU A 51 14.22 1.17 16.11
N LEU A 52 15.26 1.22 15.27
CA LEU A 52 15.24 2.04 14.04
C LEU A 52 14.13 1.60 13.08
N HIS A 53 13.83 0.31 13.07
CA HIS A 53 12.74 -0.23 12.26
C HIS A 53 11.37 0.21 12.79
N GLY A 54 11.19 0.22 14.13
CA GLY A 54 9.99 0.76 14.77
C GLY A 54 9.81 2.25 14.50
N ILE A 55 10.87 3.06 14.67
CA ILE A 55 10.83 4.48 14.34
C ILE A 55 10.51 4.70 12.86
N TRP A 56 11.10 3.89 11.97
CA TRP A 56 10.84 3.96 10.54
C TRP A 56 9.37 3.64 10.21
N SER A 57 8.75 2.64 10.85
CA SER A 57 7.33 2.33 10.65
C SER A 57 6.41 3.46 11.11
N MET A 58 6.74 4.15 12.21
CA MET A 58 5.99 5.34 12.66
C MET A 58 6.11 6.51 11.68
N ILE A 59 7.31 6.74 11.14
CA ILE A 59 7.51 7.78 10.11
C ILE A 59 6.71 7.43 8.85
N LEU A 60 6.73 6.17 8.42
CA LEU A 60 5.95 5.73 7.27
C LEU A 60 4.46 5.92 7.49
N GLU A 61 3.94 5.52 8.65
CA GLU A 61 2.53 5.71 8.98
C GLU A 61 2.13 7.18 8.93
N PHE A 62 2.94 8.05 9.53
CA PHE A 62 2.71 9.49 9.45
C PHE A 62 2.70 10.02 8.00
N MET A 63 3.63 9.54 7.16
CA MET A 63 3.66 9.90 5.73
C MET A 63 2.42 9.40 5.00
N ILE A 64 2.01 8.15 5.24
CA ILE A 64 0.84 7.53 4.62
C ILE A 64 -0.41 8.33 4.94
N GLU A 65 -0.65 8.64 6.22
CA GLU A 65 -1.81 9.43 6.64
C GLU A 65 -1.78 10.86 6.10
N SER A 66 -0.60 11.49 6.06
CA SER A 66 -0.46 12.83 5.50
C SER A 66 -0.79 12.86 4.00
N PHE A 67 -0.35 11.86 3.24
CA PHE A 67 -0.69 11.74 1.82
C PHE A 67 -2.17 11.37 1.60
N SER A 68 -2.68 10.44 2.39
CA SER A 68 -4.06 10.00 2.34
C SER A 68 -5.06 11.14 2.59
N ARG A 69 -4.71 12.07 3.49
CA ARG A 69 -5.52 13.24 3.87
C ARG A 69 -5.16 14.52 3.11
N HIS A 70 -4.22 14.46 2.17
CA HIS A 70 -3.68 15.62 1.43
C HIS A 70 -3.15 16.77 2.30
N SER A 71 -2.86 16.53 3.57
CA SER A 71 -2.44 17.54 4.52
C SER A 71 -1.53 16.97 5.60
N ILE A 72 -0.37 17.59 5.77
CA ILE A 72 0.53 17.26 6.89
C ILE A 72 -0.14 17.61 8.23
N LEU A 73 -0.91 18.71 8.27
CA LEU A 73 -1.60 19.14 9.47
C LEU A 73 -2.69 18.14 9.90
N GLU A 74 -3.46 17.61 8.94
CA GLU A 74 -4.43 16.55 9.22
C GLU A 74 -3.75 15.24 9.64
N GLY A 75 -2.56 14.95 9.12
CA GLY A 75 -1.72 13.86 9.61
C GLY A 75 -1.29 14.04 11.08
N ILE A 76 -0.86 15.25 11.47
CA ILE A 76 -0.52 15.57 12.86
C ILE A 76 -1.75 15.47 13.76
N LYS A 77 -2.89 15.97 13.30
CA LYS A 77 -4.17 15.91 14.02
C LYS A 77 -4.59 14.47 14.27
N PHE A 78 -4.49 13.59 13.27
CA PHE A 78 -4.76 12.16 13.42
C PHE A 78 -3.89 11.51 14.50
N VAL A 79 -2.57 11.80 14.52
CA VAL A 79 -1.67 11.31 15.57
C VAL A 79 -2.09 11.79 16.96
N ALA A 80 -2.53 13.05 17.07
CA ALA A 80 -2.91 13.65 18.34
C ALA A 80 -4.27 13.15 18.85
N GLU A 81 -5.27 13.00 17.97
CA GLU A 81 -6.62 12.60 18.31
C GLU A 81 -6.78 11.07 18.47
N SER A 82 -6.02 10.29 17.69
CA SER A 82 -6.11 8.83 17.65
C SER A 82 -4.77 8.13 17.83
N PRO A 83 -4.01 8.38 18.92
CA PRO A 83 -2.65 7.87 19.10
C PRO A 83 -2.57 6.34 19.14
N LEU A 84 -3.58 5.66 19.70
CA LEU A 84 -3.63 4.21 19.76
C LEU A 84 -3.81 3.58 18.36
N VAL A 85 -4.65 4.19 17.53
CA VAL A 85 -4.85 3.77 16.14
C VAL A 85 -3.58 3.99 15.33
N PHE A 86 -2.91 5.13 15.50
CA PHE A 86 -1.64 5.41 14.87
C PHE A 86 -0.56 4.39 15.27
N LEU A 87 -0.46 4.03 16.54
CA LEU A 87 0.49 3.01 17.00
C LEU A 87 0.13 1.62 16.45
N TYR A 88 -1.15 1.28 16.39
CA TYR A 88 -1.60 0.03 15.81
C TYR A 88 -1.26 -0.08 14.31
N ASN A 89 -1.52 0.95 13.54
CA ASN A 89 -1.15 1.01 12.12
C ASN A 89 0.38 0.97 11.94
N SER A 90 1.12 1.67 12.78
CA SER A 90 2.59 1.60 12.81
C SER A 90 3.09 0.17 13.08
N LEU A 91 2.43 -0.57 13.99
CA LEU A 91 2.75 -1.97 14.28
C LEU A 91 2.42 -2.89 13.08
N LEU A 92 1.33 -2.63 12.36
CA LEU A 92 0.99 -3.35 11.13
C LEU A 92 2.08 -3.16 10.07
N ILE A 93 2.52 -1.92 9.82
CA ILE A 93 3.61 -1.62 8.89
C ILE A 93 4.91 -2.27 9.37
N PHE A 94 5.22 -2.16 10.67
CA PHE A 94 6.39 -2.80 11.29
C PHE A 94 6.41 -4.30 11.02
N MET A 95 5.27 -5.00 11.21
CA MET A 95 5.13 -6.42 10.94
C MET A 95 5.46 -6.76 9.48
N THR A 96 4.92 -6.01 8.51
CA THR A 96 5.22 -6.22 7.09
C THR A 96 6.69 -6.01 6.75
N LEU A 97 7.32 -5.03 7.38
CA LEU A 97 8.73 -4.72 7.21
C LEU A 97 9.65 -5.79 7.85
N MET A 98 9.21 -6.54 8.85
CA MET A 98 10.03 -7.59 9.51
C MET A 98 10.47 -8.69 8.56
N ILE A 99 9.73 -8.92 7.46
CA ILE A 99 10.09 -9.92 6.45
C ILE A 99 11.47 -9.67 5.83
N VAL A 100 11.96 -8.42 5.82
CA VAL A 100 13.28 -8.08 5.23
C VAL A 100 14.45 -8.75 5.93
N TYR A 101 14.30 -9.18 7.20
CA TYR A 101 15.36 -9.86 7.95
C TYR A 101 15.64 -11.28 7.46
N LEU A 102 14.75 -11.85 6.66
CA LEU A 102 14.93 -13.15 6.01
C LEU A 102 15.82 -13.07 4.76
N PHE A 103 16.10 -11.84 4.27
CA PHE A 103 16.81 -11.64 3.01
C PHE A 103 18.15 -10.92 3.20
N ARG A 104 19.08 -11.12 2.24
CA ARG A 104 20.38 -10.43 2.23
C ARG A 104 20.29 -8.99 1.76
N ARG A 105 19.30 -8.65 0.92
CA ARG A 105 19.12 -7.31 0.35
C ARG A 105 18.12 -6.48 1.16
N ARG A 106 18.34 -6.40 2.47
CA ARG A 106 17.42 -5.78 3.44
C ARG A 106 17.05 -4.34 3.09
N ALA A 107 18.03 -3.53 2.66
CA ALA A 107 17.78 -2.12 2.34
C ALA A 107 16.81 -1.97 1.16
N VAL A 108 17.01 -2.75 0.10
CA VAL A 108 16.16 -2.67 -1.11
C VAL A 108 14.75 -3.13 -0.80
N LEU A 109 14.60 -4.26 -0.09
CA LEU A 109 13.27 -4.77 0.28
C LEU A 109 12.56 -3.82 1.25
N ARG A 110 13.29 -3.20 2.19
CA ARG A 110 12.71 -2.18 3.07
C ARG A 110 12.16 -1.00 2.27
N LEU A 111 12.94 -0.48 1.32
CA LEU A 111 12.49 0.60 0.46
C LEU A 111 11.32 0.18 -0.44
N ALA A 112 11.34 -1.05 -0.97
CA ALA A 112 10.23 -1.56 -1.79
C ALA A 112 8.91 -1.65 -1.00
N ILE A 113 8.94 -2.24 0.20
CA ILE A 113 7.75 -2.34 1.06
C ILE A 113 7.30 -0.94 1.49
N SER A 114 8.25 -0.05 1.86
CA SER A 114 7.94 1.33 2.21
C SER A 114 7.28 2.08 1.04
N ALA A 115 7.80 1.90 -0.18
CA ALA A 115 7.25 2.52 -1.38
C ALA A 115 5.83 2.04 -1.68
N ILE A 116 5.54 0.74 -1.49
CA ILE A 116 4.19 0.18 -1.66
C ILE A 116 3.21 0.85 -0.68
N TRP A 117 3.57 0.94 0.60
CA TRP A 117 2.71 1.57 1.61
C TRP A 117 2.48 3.05 1.34
N VAL A 118 3.55 3.81 1.09
CA VAL A 118 3.45 5.25 0.81
C VAL A 118 2.67 5.51 -0.47
N TYR A 119 2.89 4.69 -1.52
CA TYR A 119 2.13 4.79 -2.76
C TYR A 119 0.64 4.47 -2.53
N GLY A 120 0.31 3.48 -1.70
CA GLY A 120 -1.07 3.20 -1.30
C GLY A 120 -1.75 4.40 -0.65
N GLY A 121 -1.10 5.04 0.33
CA GLY A 121 -1.60 6.28 0.95
C GLY A 121 -1.78 7.43 -0.04
N TYR A 122 -0.81 7.64 -0.93
CA TYR A 122 -0.90 8.61 -2.00
C TYR A 122 -2.07 8.32 -2.96
N MET A 123 -2.25 7.06 -3.36
CA MET A 123 -3.38 6.64 -4.21
C MET A 123 -4.71 6.86 -3.50
N ASN A 124 -4.81 6.54 -2.20
CA ASN A 124 -6.02 6.80 -1.43
C ASN A 124 -6.38 8.29 -1.44
N GLY A 125 -5.43 9.18 -1.18
CA GLY A 125 -5.66 10.61 -1.28
C GLY A 125 -6.12 11.01 -2.69
N THR A 126 -5.40 10.56 -3.73
CA THR A 126 -5.77 10.86 -5.13
C THR A 126 -7.19 10.40 -5.46
N VAL A 127 -7.59 9.23 -5.00
CA VAL A 127 -8.94 8.68 -5.20
C VAL A 127 -9.97 9.53 -4.47
N LEU A 128 -9.73 9.86 -3.20
CA LEU A 128 -10.63 10.68 -2.39
C LEU A 128 -10.81 12.11 -2.91
N SER A 129 -9.86 12.63 -3.69
CA SER A 129 -10.04 13.93 -4.36
C SER A 129 -11.02 13.89 -5.54
N ASN A 130 -11.37 12.70 -6.03
CA ASN A 130 -12.25 12.52 -7.19
C ASN A 130 -13.56 11.80 -6.87
N ARG A 131 -13.61 11.02 -5.77
CA ARG A 131 -14.80 10.30 -5.32
C ARG A 131 -14.88 10.26 -3.79
N VAL A 132 -16.06 9.95 -3.24
CA VAL A 132 -16.28 9.88 -1.79
C VAL A 132 -15.72 8.59 -1.18
N THR A 133 -15.65 7.50 -1.95
CA THR A 133 -15.17 6.21 -1.45
C THR A 133 -13.64 6.12 -1.52
N PRO A 134 -12.97 5.64 -0.46
CA PRO A 134 -11.52 5.50 -0.41
C PRO A 134 -11.00 4.39 -1.35
N PHE A 135 -9.68 4.35 -1.51
CA PHE A 135 -8.99 3.32 -2.27
C PHE A 135 -9.00 1.99 -1.49
N THR A 136 -9.51 0.94 -2.11
CA THR A 136 -9.69 -0.39 -1.52
C THR A 136 -8.97 -1.47 -2.33
N ALA A 137 -8.87 -2.67 -1.76
CA ALA A 137 -8.33 -3.83 -2.49
C ALA A 137 -9.19 -4.23 -3.70
N GLN A 138 -10.47 -3.88 -3.70
CA GLN A 138 -11.37 -4.12 -4.84
C GLN A 138 -10.97 -3.27 -6.04
N ASP A 139 -10.50 -2.04 -5.81
CA ASP A 139 -10.00 -1.18 -6.89
C ASP A 139 -8.79 -1.82 -7.60
N ILE A 140 -7.99 -2.63 -6.87
CA ILE A 140 -6.87 -3.37 -7.49
C ILE A 140 -7.40 -4.50 -8.38
N LYS A 141 -8.49 -5.15 -8.01
CA LYS A 141 -9.11 -6.22 -8.83
C LYS A 141 -9.72 -5.67 -10.12
N LEU A 142 -10.18 -4.41 -10.07
CA LEU A 142 -10.73 -3.70 -11.24
C LEU A 142 -9.65 -3.12 -12.16
N LEU A 143 -8.35 -3.36 -11.89
CA LEU A 143 -7.26 -2.90 -12.75
C LEU A 143 -7.33 -3.46 -14.18
N GLU A 144 -8.00 -4.58 -14.40
CA GLU A 144 -8.22 -5.15 -15.74
C GLU A 144 -9.14 -4.24 -16.58
N ASP A 145 -10.12 -3.61 -15.93
CA ASP A 145 -11.05 -2.65 -16.56
C ASP A 145 -10.55 -1.20 -16.51
N LEU A 146 -9.33 -1.02 -15.94
CA LEU A 146 -8.80 0.30 -15.62
C LEU A 146 -8.53 1.17 -16.86
N ALA A 147 -8.19 0.55 -18.00
CA ALA A 147 -7.90 1.27 -19.23
C ALA A 147 -9.11 2.12 -19.69
N ASP A 148 -10.33 1.58 -19.52
CA ASP A 148 -11.57 2.25 -19.91
C ASP A 148 -12.08 3.26 -18.86
N ILE A 149 -11.54 3.18 -17.65
CA ILE A 149 -11.99 3.97 -16.49
C ILE A 149 -11.02 5.12 -16.18
N LEU A 150 -9.73 4.96 -16.48
CA LEU A 150 -8.67 5.92 -16.13
C LEU A 150 -8.94 7.32 -16.70
N ASP A 151 -9.45 7.41 -17.93
CA ASP A 151 -9.77 8.68 -18.57
C ASP A 151 -10.89 9.46 -17.84
N LYS A 152 -11.73 8.75 -17.07
CA LYS A 152 -12.82 9.35 -16.29
C LYS A 152 -12.41 9.82 -14.91
N TYR A 153 -11.35 9.24 -14.34
CA TYR A 153 -10.91 9.49 -12.96
C TYR A 153 -9.65 10.34 -12.85
N MET A 154 -8.84 10.43 -13.90
CA MET A 154 -7.60 11.20 -13.88
C MET A 154 -7.44 11.98 -15.17
N SER A 155 -7.02 13.25 -15.06
CA SER A 155 -6.54 13.99 -16.22
C SER A 155 -5.26 13.35 -16.79
N PRO A 156 -5.04 13.43 -18.12
CA PRO A 156 -3.91 12.77 -18.79
C PRO A 156 -2.53 13.13 -18.21
N ASP A 157 -2.37 14.37 -17.72
CA ASP A 157 -1.17 14.86 -17.07
C ASP A 157 -0.92 14.16 -15.71
N LYS A 158 -1.95 13.97 -14.89
CA LYS A 158 -1.87 13.24 -13.63
C LYS A 158 -1.59 11.75 -13.87
N LEU A 159 -2.20 11.18 -14.90
CA LEU A 159 -1.94 9.80 -15.29
C LEU A 159 -0.47 9.60 -15.68
N LEU A 160 0.04 10.49 -16.58
CA LEU A 160 1.45 10.45 -16.99
C LEU A 160 2.38 10.60 -15.79
N MET A 161 2.10 11.52 -14.87
CA MET A 161 2.90 11.71 -13.67
C MET A 161 2.93 10.45 -12.79
N ASN A 162 1.80 9.76 -12.59
CA ASN A 162 1.73 8.51 -11.85
C ASN A 162 2.54 7.39 -12.52
N VAL A 163 2.42 7.25 -13.84
CA VAL A 163 3.20 6.26 -14.59
C VAL A 163 4.71 6.53 -14.46
N LEU A 164 5.13 7.79 -14.61
CA LEU A 164 6.54 8.18 -14.44
C LEU A 164 7.04 7.92 -13.02
N LEU A 165 6.22 8.17 -12.00
CA LEU A 165 6.55 7.90 -10.60
C LEU A 165 6.76 6.39 -10.37
N VAL A 166 5.85 5.56 -10.84
CA VAL A 166 5.94 4.09 -10.70
C VAL A 166 7.14 3.54 -11.47
N VAL A 167 7.32 3.94 -12.73
CA VAL A 167 8.47 3.52 -13.56
C VAL A 167 9.79 3.98 -12.95
N GLY A 168 9.85 5.23 -12.46
CA GLY A 168 11.00 5.77 -11.75
C GLY A 168 11.33 4.99 -10.47
N ALA A 169 10.33 4.68 -9.66
CA ALA A 169 10.49 3.87 -8.45
C ALA A 169 11.02 2.46 -8.78
N ILE A 170 10.44 1.79 -9.79
CA ILE A 170 10.91 0.47 -10.25
C ILE A 170 12.36 0.56 -10.75
N ALA A 171 12.71 1.57 -11.53
CA ALA A 171 14.07 1.78 -12.02
C ALA A 171 15.07 1.98 -10.88
N ILE A 172 14.72 2.80 -9.87
CA ILE A 172 15.54 3.02 -8.67
C ILE A 172 15.71 1.72 -7.89
N LEU A 173 14.63 0.99 -7.63
CA LEU A 173 14.69 -0.29 -6.93
C LEU A 173 15.54 -1.32 -7.69
N TYR A 174 15.44 -1.37 -9.02
CA TYR A 174 16.27 -2.24 -9.85
C TYR A 174 17.75 -1.87 -9.77
N LEU A 175 18.08 -0.57 -9.82
CA LEU A 175 19.47 -0.11 -9.68
C LEU A 175 20.03 -0.44 -8.29
N LEU A 176 19.23 -0.20 -7.25
CA LEU A 176 19.58 -0.56 -5.87
C LEU A 176 19.69 -2.07 -5.69
N TRP A 177 18.84 -2.86 -6.36
CA TRP A 177 18.96 -4.31 -6.37
C TRP A 177 20.27 -4.78 -6.99
N LYS A 178 20.69 -4.18 -8.10
CA LYS A 178 21.97 -4.54 -8.77
C LYS A 178 23.20 -4.06 -8.00
N ARG A 179 23.17 -2.83 -7.46
CA ARG A 179 24.36 -2.13 -6.94
C ARG A 179 24.32 -1.87 -5.44
N GLY A 180 23.15 -2.04 -4.81
CA GLY A 180 22.95 -1.73 -3.40
C GLY A 180 23.69 -2.67 -2.45
N PRO A 181 23.90 -2.22 -1.21
CA PRO A 181 24.63 -2.97 -0.21
C PRO A 181 23.89 -4.27 0.14
N LYS A 182 24.65 -5.35 0.24
CA LYS A 182 24.16 -6.65 0.72
C LYS A 182 24.58 -6.82 2.17
N TYR A 183 23.69 -7.35 2.98
CA TYR A 183 24.07 -7.75 4.35
C TYR A 183 25.14 -8.85 4.30
N GLN A 184 26.30 -8.58 4.88
CA GLN A 184 27.46 -9.47 4.85
C GLN A 184 27.50 -10.48 6.02
N GLY A 185 26.68 -10.26 7.05
CA GLY A 185 26.60 -11.15 8.22
C GLY A 185 25.91 -12.48 7.90
N LYS A 186 26.12 -13.45 8.82
CA LYS A 186 25.37 -14.72 8.78
C LYS A 186 23.91 -14.48 9.06
N ILE A 187 23.01 -14.98 8.20
CA ILE A 187 21.57 -14.92 8.40
C ILE A 187 21.18 -16.15 9.24
N HIS A 188 20.70 -15.90 10.45
CA HIS A 188 20.13 -16.94 11.29
C HIS A 188 18.64 -17.08 10.98
N TYR A 189 18.31 -17.85 9.94
CA TYR A 189 16.93 -17.98 9.44
C TYR A 189 15.95 -18.38 10.54
N VAL A 190 16.26 -19.39 11.35
CA VAL A 190 15.39 -19.86 12.43
C VAL A 190 15.11 -18.75 13.44
N ARG A 191 16.13 -18.02 13.90
CA ARG A 191 15.97 -16.92 14.84
C ARG A 191 15.18 -15.76 14.23
N ASN A 192 15.44 -15.42 12.97
CA ASN A 192 14.75 -14.33 12.30
C ASN A 192 13.29 -14.69 12.00
N LEU A 193 13.03 -15.96 11.63
CA LEU A 193 11.67 -16.47 11.43
C LEU A 193 10.90 -16.50 12.76
N ALA A 194 11.53 -16.99 13.83
CA ALA A 194 10.92 -16.96 15.16
C ALA A 194 10.60 -15.53 15.61
N GLY A 195 11.52 -14.57 15.36
CA GLY A 195 11.28 -13.16 15.62
C GLY A 195 10.12 -12.59 14.79
N PHE A 196 10.02 -12.95 13.51
CA PHE A 196 8.90 -12.56 12.66
C PHE A 196 7.57 -13.13 13.18
N LEU A 197 7.54 -14.43 13.51
CA LEU A 197 6.34 -15.08 14.06
C LEU A 197 5.94 -14.49 15.43
N ALA A 198 6.91 -14.13 16.26
CA ALA A 198 6.62 -13.43 17.52
C ALA A 198 5.96 -12.08 17.29
N VAL A 199 6.43 -11.30 16.30
CA VAL A 199 5.80 -10.01 15.94
C VAL A 199 4.39 -10.22 15.36
N VAL A 200 4.18 -11.26 14.54
CA VAL A 200 2.85 -11.63 14.05
C VAL A 200 1.93 -11.99 15.22
N GLY A 201 2.42 -12.74 16.20
CA GLY A 201 1.65 -13.07 17.42
C GLY A 201 1.31 -11.84 18.26
N ILE A 202 2.27 -10.91 18.43
CA ILE A 202 2.04 -9.63 19.11
C ILE A 202 0.99 -8.80 18.34
N PHE A 203 1.10 -8.75 17.02
CA PHE A 203 0.12 -8.03 16.19
C PHE A 203 -1.28 -8.65 16.30
N ALA A 204 -1.40 -9.97 16.22
CA ALA A 204 -2.67 -10.68 16.40
C ALA A 204 -3.28 -10.41 17.79
N GLY A 205 -2.47 -10.50 18.86
CA GLY A 205 -2.92 -10.17 20.21
C GLY A 205 -3.34 -8.71 20.35
N SER A 206 -2.57 -7.77 19.77
CA SER A 206 -2.92 -6.35 19.77
C SER A 206 -4.22 -6.08 18.99
N THR A 207 -4.49 -6.85 17.92
CA THR A 207 -5.75 -6.75 17.15
C THR A 207 -6.95 -7.14 18.01
N VAL A 208 -6.86 -8.26 18.74
CA VAL A 208 -7.91 -8.69 19.66
C VAL A 208 -8.17 -7.62 20.73
N LEU A 209 -7.11 -7.15 21.38
CA LEU A 209 -7.22 -6.10 22.40
C LEU A 209 -7.79 -4.78 21.84
N ALA A 210 -7.40 -4.40 20.63
CA ALA A 210 -7.88 -3.18 19.97
C ALA A 210 -9.37 -3.28 19.60
N LEU A 211 -9.83 -4.46 19.19
CA LEU A 211 -11.26 -4.73 18.93
C LEU A 211 -12.08 -4.73 20.22
N GLU A 212 -11.62 -5.41 21.27
CA GLU A 212 -12.30 -5.47 22.57
C GLU A 212 -12.44 -4.08 23.20
N ASN A 213 -11.40 -3.25 23.11
CA ASN A 213 -11.39 -1.89 23.63
C ASN A 213 -11.99 -0.85 22.67
N ARG A 214 -12.55 -1.27 21.53
CA ARG A 214 -13.15 -0.41 20.50
C ARG A 214 -12.20 0.65 19.94
N VAL A 215 -10.90 0.40 19.98
CA VAL A 215 -9.88 1.24 19.33
C VAL A 215 -10.00 1.13 17.81
N ILE A 216 -10.34 -0.06 17.32
CA ILE A 216 -10.65 -0.35 15.90
C ILE A 216 -11.97 -1.11 15.83
N SER A 217 -12.60 -1.13 14.65
CA SER A 217 -13.83 -1.89 14.41
C SER A 217 -13.62 -2.93 13.31
N SER A 218 -14.22 -4.10 13.50
CA SER A 218 -14.25 -5.15 12.45
C SER A 218 -15.31 -4.90 11.39
N TYR A 219 -16.31 -4.04 11.70
CA TYR A 219 -17.41 -3.70 10.81
C TYR A 219 -17.40 -2.22 10.47
N PHE A 220 -17.44 -1.91 9.19
CA PHE A 220 -17.47 -0.54 8.68
C PHE A 220 -18.87 -0.22 8.16
N GLY A 221 -19.67 0.50 8.95
CA GLY A 221 -20.98 0.98 8.49
C GLY A 221 -20.87 1.93 7.30
N ASN A 222 -19.84 2.80 7.33
CA ASN A 222 -19.44 3.63 6.20
C ASN A 222 -17.91 3.57 6.05
N ILE A 223 -17.47 3.08 4.89
CA ILE A 223 -16.05 2.87 4.63
C ILE A 223 -15.24 4.18 4.60
N ALA A 224 -15.84 5.29 4.17
CA ALA A 224 -15.15 6.58 4.13
C ALA A 224 -14.83 7.10 5.53
N PHE A 225 -15.79 7.00 6.46
CA PHE A 225 -15.57 7.35 7.86
C PHE A 225 -14.59 6.39 8.53
N ALA A 226 -14.67 5.08 8.22
CA ALA A 226 -13.73 4.12 8.76
C ALA A 226 -12.27 4.47 8.41
N TYR A 227 -11.99 4.94 7.19
CA TYR A 227 -10.63 5.37 6.81
C TYR A 227 -10.20 6.65 7.52
N GLN A 228 -11.14 7.53 7.86
CA GLN A 228 -10.85 8.72 8.67
C GLN A 228 -10.54 8.35 10.13
N ASP A 229 -11.30 7.43 10.71
CA ASP A 229 -11.19 7.07 12.13
C ASP A 229 -10.04 6.09 12.39
N TYR A 230 -9.87 5.08 11.51
CA TYR A 230 -8.95 3.96 11.74
C TYR A 230 -7.70 4.00 10.86
N GLY A 231 -7.58 4.97 9.96
CA GLY A 231 -6.43 5.15 9.07
C GLY A 231 -6.40 4.19 7.87
N PHE A 232 -5.57 4.55 6.88
CA PHE A 232 -5.45 3.82 5.63
C PHE A 232 -4.92 2.39 5.80
N PRO A 233 -3.79 2.13 6.53
CA PRO A 233 -3.20 0.79 6.54
C PRO A 233 -4.12 -0.28 7.10
N TYR A 234 -4.81 0.01 8.19
CA TYR A 234 -5.76 -0.93 8.78
C TYR A 234 -6.94 -1.20 7.84
N CYS A 235 -7.63 -0.16 7.42
CA CYS A 235 -8.82 -0.30 6.59
C CYS A 235 -8.52 -0.97 5.26
N PHE A 236 -7.42 -0.59 4.60
CA PHE A 236 -6.99 -1.23 3.36
C PHE A 236 -6.67 -2.72 3.58
N SER A 237 -5.98 -3.06 4.67
CA SER A 237 -5.69 -4.46 5.01
C SER A 237 -6.96 -5.27 5.27
N CYS A 238 -7.97 -4.68 5.90
CA CYS A 238 -9.29 -5.31 6.06
C CYS A 238 -9.95 -5.60 4.71
N THR A 239 -9.84 -4.68 3.74
CA THR A 239 -10.40 -4.90 2.39
C THR A 239 -9.62 -5.96 1.59
N LEU A 240 -8.33 -6.18 1.89
CA LEU A 240 -7.53 -7.26 1.29
C LEU A 240 -7.96 -8.66 1.79
N VAL A 241 -8.26 -8.76 3.08
CA VAL A 241 -8.63 -10.04 3.72
C VAL A 241 -10.12 -10.30 3.63
N GLY A 242 -10.92 -9.23 3.58
CA GLY A 242 -12.38 -9.32 3.49
C GLY A 242 -12.83 -9.92 2.16
N THR A 243 -13.63 -10.97 2.24
CA THR A 243 -14.21 -11.64 1.06
C THR A 243 -15.49 -10.97 0.55
N GLY A 244 -15.85 -9.80 1.10
CA GLY A 244 -17.13 -9.12 0.85
C GLY A 244 -18.19 -9.48 1.88
N MET A 245 -19.46 -9.48 1.48
CA MET A 245 -20.55 -9.94 2.36
C MET A 245 -20.43 -11.44 2.59
N ASN A 246 -20.43 -11.84 3.84
CA ASN A 246 -20.53 -13.27 4.17
C ASN A 246 -21.89 -13.79 3.73
N LYS A 247 -21.92 -15.02 3.18
CA LYS A 247 -23.18 -15.70 2.91
C LYS A 247 -24.02 -15.74 4.19
N PRO A 248 -25.28 -15.36 4.17
CA PRO A 248 -26.16 -15.51 5.33
C PRO A 248 -26.19 -16.95 5.83
N TYR A 249 -26.41 -17.15 7.12
CA TYR A 249 -26.58 -18.49 7.67
C TYR A 249 -27.79 -19.15 7.01
N GLY A 250 -27.57 -20.35 6.43
CA GLY A 250 -28.62 -21.08 5.69
C GLY A 250 -28.77 -20.67 4.22
N TYR A 251 -27.82 -19.86 3.66
CA TYR A 251 -27.76 -19.59 2.23
C TYR A 251 -27.31 -20.86 1.49
N ASP A 252 -28.24 -21.46 0.74
CA ASP A 252 -28.00 -22.57 -0.15
C ASP A 252 -28.37 -22.17 -1.58
N GLU A 253 -27.47 -22.42 -2.55
CA GLU A 253 -27.72 -22.14 -3.96
C GLU A 253 -28.90 -22.96 -4.49
N GLU A 254 -29.02 -24.24 -4.04
CA GLU A 254 -30.14 -25.12 -4.41
C GLU A 254 -31.47 -24.54 -3.92
N LEU A 255 -31.52 -23.98 -2.73
CA LEU A 255 -32.72 -23.34 -2.17
C LEU A 255 -33.12 -22.07 -2.95
N ILE A 256 -32.15 -21.33 -3.49
CA ILE A 256 -32.44 -20.15 -4.31
C ILE A 256 -32.95 -20.58 -5.69
N ASP A 257 -32.31 -21.57 -6.30
CA ASP A 257 -32.77 -22.12 -7.57
C ASP A 257 -34.20 -22.72 -7.43
N GLU A 258 -34.49 -23.40 -6.33
CA GLU A 258 -35.85 -23.90 -6.02
C GLU A 258 -36.85 -22.75 -5.77
N MET A 259 -36.39 -21.64 -5.19
CA MET A 259 -37.22 -20.43 -4.99
C MET A 259 -37.36 -19.56 -6.26
N THR A 260 -36.48 -19.71 -7.23
CA THR A 260 -36.52 -19.01 -8.53
C THR A 260 -37.16 -19.85 -9.63
N ASP A 261 -37.29 -21.18 -9.47
CA ASP A 261 -37.99 -22.08 -10.35
C ASP A 261 -39.55 -21.97 -10.23
N TRP A 262 -40.00 -20.74 -9.98
CA TRP A 262 -41.41 -20.46 -10.15
C TRP A 262 -41.63 -20.39 -11.68
N GLU A 263 -42.36 -21.35 -12.22
CA GLU A 263 -42.95 -21.18 -13.55
C GLU A 263 -43.72 -19.87 -13.58
N GLU A 264 -43.07 -18.83 -14.12
CA GLU A 264 -43.75 -17.60 -14.41
C GLU A 264 -44.85 -17.90 -15.43
N GLU A 265 -46.09 -17.98 -14.97
CA GLU A 265 -47.22 -17.61 -15.83
C GLU A 265 -46.94 -16.12 -16.21
N VAL A 266 -46.25 -15.93 -17.33
CA VAL A 266 -45.98 -14.61 -17.87
C VAL A 266 -47.32 -13.96 -18.19
N SER A 267 -47.82 -13.19 -17.25
CA SER A 267 -48.97 -12.32 -17.48
C SER A 267 -48.55 -11.31 -18.58
N GLU A 268 -49.28 -11.29 -19.69
CA GLU A 268 -49.05 -10.36 -20.82
C GLU A 268 -49.05 -8.86 -20.41
N ASN A 269 -49.45 -8.55 -19.18
CA ASN A 269 -49.48 -7.18 -18.61
C ASN A 269 -48.58 -7.08 -17.38
N LEU A 270 -47.29 -7.16 -17.56
CA LEU A 270 -46.31 -6.84 -16.49
C LEU A 270 -46.30 -5.33 -16.23
N PRO A 271 -46.50 -4.85 -15.01
CA PRO A 271 -46.36 -3.45 -14.69
C PRO A 271 -44.91 -2.98 -14.88
N ASN A 272 -44.71 -1.81 -15.45
CA ASN A 272 -43.38 -1.20 -15.53
C ASN A 272 -42.88 -0.89 -14.12
N ILE A 273 -41.88 -1.63 -13.64
CA ILE A 273 -41.24 -1.38 -12.34
C ILE A 273 -40.10 -0.42 -12.56
N ILE A 274 -40.25 0.84 -12.10
CA ILE A 274 -39.17 1.84 -12.09
C ILE A 274 -38.55 1.83 -10.71
N LEU A 275 -37.33 1.28 -10.60
CA LEU A 275 -36.53 1.34 -9.38
C LEU A 275 -35.81 2.70 -9.36
N CYS A 276 -36.31 3.66 -8.58
CA CYS A 276 -35.62 4.92 -8.29
C CYS A 276 -34.72 4.73 -7.05
N SER A 277 -33.43 4.54 -7.25
CA SER A 277 -32.46 4.64 -6.16
C SER A 277 -32.22 6.10 -5.80
N TRP A 278 -32.86 6.57 -4.74
CA TRP A 278 -32.60 7.89 -4.18
C TRP A 278 -31.31 7.81 -3.36
N ASN A 279 -30.26 8.44 -3.88
CA ASN A 279 -29.03 8.59 -3.12
C ASN A 279 -29.30 9.66 -2.05
N LEU A 280 -29.51 9.24 -0.79
CA LEU A 280 -29.80 10.12 0.36
C LEU A 280 -28.76 11.26 0.53
N PHE A 281 -27.61 11.13 -0.08
CA PHE A 281 -26.53 12.12 -0.08
C PHE A 281 -26.85 13.41 -0.83
N LEU A 282 -27.75 13.39 -1.82
CA LEU A 282 -28.19 14.60 -2.53
C LEU A 282 -29.17 15.45 -1.70
N MET A 283 -29.92 14.84 -0.79
CA MET A 283 -30.85 15.58 0.09
C MET A 283 -30.14 16.45 1.13
N TYR A 284 -28.97 16.05 1.61
CA TYR A 284 -28.22 16.84 2.61
C TYR A 284 -27.66 18.15 2.04
N ARG A 285 -27.39 18.21 0.74
CA ARG A 285 -26.92 19.44 0.07
C ARG A 285 -28.05 20.42 -0.31
N LEU A 286 -29.26 19.94 -0.48
CA LEU A 286 -30.41 20.77 -0.85
C LEU A 286 -31.13 21.41 0.34
N TRP A 287 -30.85 20.95 1.58
CA TRP A 287 -31.48 21.48 2.80
C TRP A 287 -30.65 22.58 3.49
N ASN A 288 -29.43 22.87 3.01
CA ASN A 288 -28.54 23.91 3.56
C ASN A 288 -28.30 25.06 2.54
N ILE A 289 -29.28 25.35 1.64
CA ILE A 289 -29.30 26.57 0.83
C ILE A 289 -30.35 27.54 1.40
#